data_0add1fd2749e6e4dc7295275b7e0c6b8
#
_entry.id   0add1fd2749e6e4dc7295275b7e0c6b8
#
_cell.length_a   1.000
_cell.length_b   1.000
_cell.length_c   1.000
_cell.angle_alpha   90.00
_cell.angle_beta   90.00
_cell.angle_gamma   90.00
#
_symmetry.space_group_name_H-M   'P 1'
#
loop_
_entity.id
_entity.type
_entity.pdbx_description
1 polymer ?
#
loop_
_entity_poly.entity_id
_entity_poly.type
_entity_poly.pdbx_seq_one_letter_code
_entity_poly.pdbx_strand_id
1 'polypeptide(L)'
;MIRTKLGDITKMQGMDAIVNAANKTLLGGGGVDAAIHAAAGPELLKECKLLDGCKTGQAKISKAYNLPCQYVIHTVGPIWHGGNNDERALLFACYQNSLKLAAQNNIRRIAFPSISTGAYRFPVYMAAEIAVKAVRTFLNEHQNDIDEVVFVLFDSHTKFAYDQALKDANKESLSDLVSKYDVEEDMVKIGAEKEDDRYFFNNAYPAHFVLDGLSYESVAEYLKAERTDNLFDYNEYEKLLLKANMAKYTQNPALRGKLLATGDTTLCGGDSKDNALGRCLAEIREKFRNEYIEPVVSVSKKEEPEQEERAEEVQAPKAPVRVCIKDSALSAYAKKQLADKTEYEFVDELKALSDEEDAKLRDTIGIDAYGEVKGFITE
;
A
#
# COMPACT_ATOMS: atom_id res chain seq x y z
N MET A 1 10.39 5.72 -22.06
CA MET A 1 10.44 4.77 -20.89
C MET A 1 9.32 5.10 -19.91
N ILE A 2 8.64 4.07 -19.33
CA ILE A 2 7.63 4.27 -18.27
C ILE A 2 8.13 3.57 -17.00
N ARG A 3 8.06 4.23 -15.84
CA ARG A 3 8.41 3.64 -14.54
C ARG A 3 7.61 4.24 -13.38
N THR A 4 7.64 3.58 -12.24
CA THR A 4 7.07 4.06 -10.99
C THR A 4 8.17 4.53 -10.03
N LYS A 5 7.81 5.41 -9.10
CA LYS A 5 8.66 5.83 -7.98
C LYS A 5 7.81 6.11 -6.75
N LEU A 6 8.19 5.56 -5.61
CA LEU A 6 7.60 5.97 -4.33
C LEU A 6 8.21 7.30 -3.90
N GLY A 7 7.40 8.29 -3.55
CA GLY A 7 7.90 9.55 -3.05
C GLY A 7 6.99 10.76 -3.28
N ASP A 8 7.57 11.93 -3.06
CA ASP A 8 6.93 13.23 -3.18
C ASP A 8 7.23 13.84 -4.55
N ILE A 9 6.20 14.09 -5.36
CA ILE A 9 6.34 14.64 -6.71
C ILE A 9 6.95 16.05 -6.72
N THR A 10 6.77 16.83 -5.65
CA THR A 10 7.34 18.18 -5.53
C THR A 10 8.86 18.18 -5.40
N LYS A 11 9.46 17.02 -5.07
CA LYS A 11 10.90 16.82 -4.90
C LYS A 11 11.55 16.06 -6.07
N MET A 12 10.78 15.80 -7.14
CA MET A 12 11.30 15.07 -8.30
C MET A 12 12.33 15.89 -9.06
N GLN A 13 13.55 15.37 -9.10
CA GLN A 13 14.65 15.94 -9.89
C GLN A 13 14.69 15.34 -11.29
N GLY A 14 15.18 16.12 -12.26
CA GLY A 14 15.44 15.64 -13.61
C GLY A 14 14.20 15.51 -14.50
N MET A 15 13.04 16.02 -14.07
CA MET A 15 11.85 16.14 -14.90
C MET A 15 11.76 17.53 -15.52
N ASP A 16 11.24 17.61 -16.74
CA ASP A 16 10.95 18.89 -17.40
C ASP A 16 9.62 19.46 -16.88
N ALA A 17 8.66 18.58 -16.58
CA ALA A 17 7.38 18.94 -15.98
C ALA A 17 6.89 17.93 -14.95
N ILE A 18 6.08 18.42 -14.00
CA ILE A 18 5.25 17.58 -13.15
C ILE A 18 3.78 17.86 -13.42
N VAL A 19 2.92 16.85 -13.20
CA VAL A 19 1.47 16.98 -13.35
C VAL A 19 0.84 17.23 -12.00
N ASN A 20 -0.07 18.19 -11.94
CA ASN A 20 -0.89 18.51 -10.80
C ASN A 20 -2.30 17.92 -10.99
N ALA A 21 -2.74 17.08 -10.07
CA ALA A 21 -4.14 16.66 -9.98
C ALA A 21 -4.96 17.79 -9.31
N ALA A 22 -5.34 18.77 -10.12
CA ALA A 22 -5.98 19.99 -9.68
C ALA A 22 -7.51 19.86 -9.58
N ASN A 23 -8.14 20.82 -8.94
CA ASN A 23 -9.57 21.02 -9.01
C ASN A 23 -9.96 21.95 -10.21
N LYS A 24 -11.27 22.07 -10.47
CA LYS A 24 -11.77 22.84 -11.64
C LYS A 24 -11.39 24.32 -11.62
N THR A 25 -11.14 24.91 -10.45
CA THR A 25 -10.78 26.33 -10.35
C THR A 25 -9.30 26.61 -10.60
N LEU A 26 -8.43 25.60 -10.44
CA LEU A 26 -6.97 25.70 -10.44
C LEU A 26 -6.39 26.60 -9.32
N LEU A 27 -7.17 26.94 -8.32
CA LEU A 27 -6.78 27.90 -7.27
C LEU A 27 -6.23 27.24 -6.00
N GLY A 28 -5.75 26.00 -6.14
CA GLY A 28 -5.28 25.19 -5.03
C GLY A 28 -6.42 24.40 -4.38
N GLY A 29 -6.07 23.37 -3.65
CA GLY A 29 -7.01 22.46 -2.97
C GLY A 29 -6.31 21.66 -1.90
N GLY A 30 -6.64 20.37 -1.79
CA GLY A 30 -6.03 19.43 -0.87
C GLY A 30 -5.06 18.45 -1.54
N GLY A 31 -4.39 17.64 -0.74
CA GLY A 31 -3.51 16.58 -1.23
C GLY A 31 -2.33 17.10 -2.07
N VAL A 32 -2.09 16.47 -3.22
CA VAL A 32 -0.98 16.84 -4.11
C VAL A 32 -1.08 18.25 -4.66
N ASP A 33 -2.30 18.76 -4.90
CA ASP A 33 -2.54 20.14 -5.36
C ASP A 33 -2.04 21.16 -4.34
N ALA A 34 -2.38 20.98 -3.05
CA ALA A 34 -1.87 21.82 -1.97
C ALA A 34 -0.34 21.75 -1.85
N ALA A 35 0.25 20.55 -1.96
CA ALA A 35 1.69 20.37 -1.86
C ALA A 35 2.44 21.07 -3.01
N ILE A 36 1.93 20.97 -4.24
CA ILE A 36 2.50 21.63 -5.42
C ILE A 36 2.42 23.15 -5.29
N HIS A 37 1.26 23.69 -4.91
CA HIS A 37 1.12 25.14 -4.71
C HIS A 37 2.02 25.67 -3.59
N ALA A 38 2.15 24.95 -2.47
CA ALA A 38 3.04 25.31 -1.38
C ALA A 38 4.53 25.31 -1.81
N ALA A 39 4.96 24.27 -2.54
CA ALA A 39 6.33 24.14 -3.01
C ALA A 39 6.69 25.12 -4.12
N ALA A 40 5.77 25.40 -5.05
CA ALA A 40 5.97 26.35 -6.14
C ALA A 40 6.01 27.82 -5.66
N GLY A 41 5.32 28.12 -4.56
CA GLY A 41 5.21 29.47 -4.04
C GLY A 41 4.04 30.27 -4.64
N PRO A 42 3.84 31.53 -4.18
CA PRO A 42 2.64 32.32 -4.48
C PRO A 42 2.46 32.72 -5.95
N GLU A 43 3.54 32.69 -6.73
CA GLU A 43 3.49 33.08 -8.15
C GLU A 43 2.70 32.07 -8.97
N LEU A 44 2.75 30.76 -8.61
CA LEU A 44 1.95 29.74 -9.26
C LEU A 44 0.45 30.05 -9.18
N LEU A 45 -0.03 30.44 -7.99
CA LEU A 45 -1.43 30.81 -7.80
C LEU A 45 -1.82 32.05 -8.62
N LYS A 46 -0.92 33.03 -8.80
CA LYS A 46 -1.17 34.20 -9.64
C LYS A 46 -1.33 33.80 -11.11
N GLU A 47 -0.48 32.92 -11.62
CA GLU A 47 -0.59 32.42 -12.98
C GLU A 47 -1.85 31.56 -13.17
N CYS A 48 -2.15 30.66 -12.23
CA CYS A 48 -3.36 29.83 -12.27
C CYS A 48 -4.67 30.65 -12.32
N LYS A 49 -4.73 31.82 -11.66
CA LYS A 49 -5.87 32.75 -11.79
C LYS A 49 -6.09 33.23 -13.22
N LEU A 50 -5.00 33.44 -13.99
CA LEU A 50 -5.08 33.87 -15.38
C LEU A 50 -5.49 32.73 -16.32
N LEU A 51 -5.32 31.47 -15.90
CA LEU A 51 -5.75 30.30 -16.66
C LEU A 51 -7.28 30.13 -16.66
N ASP A 52 -8.02 30.78 -15.78
CA ASP A 52 -9.48 30.77 -15.72
C ASP A 52 -10.08 29.35 -15.67
N GLY A 53 -9.59 28.57 -14.69
CA GLY A 53 -10.06 27.20 -14.44
C GLY A 53 -9.73 26.17 -15.50
N CYS A 54 -10.18 24.94 -15.31
CA CYS A 54 -9.99 23.83 -16.24
C CYS A 54 -11.17 22.84 -16.12
N LYS A 55 -11.67 22.34 -17.26
CA LYS A 55 -12.74 21.33 -17.27
C LYS A 55 -12.18 19.94 -16.92
N THR A 56 -13.04 19.10 -16.33
CA THR A 56 -12.68 17.68 -16.07
C THR A 56 -12.25 17.00 -17.37
N GLY A 57 -11.16 16.24 -17.28
CA GLY A 57 -10.53 15.57 -18.43
C GLY A 57 -9.57 16.44 -19.24
N GLN A 58 -9.56 17.77 -19.04
CA GLN A 58 -8.68 18.70 -19.75
C GLN A 58 -7.41 19.01 -18.94
N ALA A 59 -6.43 19.63 -19.61
CA ALA A 59 -5.18 20.05 -19.00
C ALA A 59 -4.81 21.48 -19.40
N LYS A 60 -4.10 22.20 -18.53
CA LYS A 60 -3.49 23.52 -18.74
C LYS A 60 -2.07 23.55 -18.22
N ILE A 61 -1.21 24.40 -18.75
CA ILE A 61 0.19 24.48 -18.36
C ILE A 61 0.51 25.83 -17.73
N SER A 62 1.41 25.81 -16.75
CA SER A 62 2.02 27.01 -16.14
C SER A 62 3.51 26.80 -15.93
N LYS A 63 4.23 27.87 -15.54
CA LYS A 63 5.58 27.75 -15.01
C LYS A 63 5.59 27.05 -13.66
N ALA A 64 6.71 26.42 -13.30
CA ALA A 64 6.84 25.68 -12.06
C ALA A 64 7.41 26.50 -10.89
N TYR A 65 7.96 27.69 -11.17
CA TYR A 65 8.53 28.62 -10.19
C TYR A 65 9.60 27.99 -9.30
N ASN A 66 9.35 27.79 -8.00
CA ASN A 66 10.32 27.24 -7.05
C ASN A 66 10.44 25.70 -7.08
N LEU A 67 9.66 25.02 -7.91
CA LEU A 67 9.77 23.57 -8.07
C LEU A 67 11.02 23.19 -8.89
N PRO A 68 11.57 21.98 -8.72
CA PRO A 68 12.77 21.52 -9.44
C PRO A 68 12.50 21.05 -10.87
N CYS A 69 11.57 21.71 -11.59
CA CYS A 69 11.21 21.47 -12.97
C CYS A 69 10.87 22.80 -13.64
N GLN A 70 10.57 22.79 -14.95
CA GLN A 70 10.27 24.01 -15.70
C GLN A 70 8.77 24.33 -15.72
N TYR A 71 7.93 23.29 -15.75
CA TYR A 71 6.50 23.44 -15.95
C TYR A 71 5.68 22.60 -14.95
N VAL A 72 4.46 23.10 -14.67
CA VAL A 72 3.39 22.33 -14.05
C VAL A 72 2.25 22.17 -15.04
N ILE A 73 1.82 20.96 -15.31
CA ILE A 73 0.64 20.67 -16.11
C ILE A 73 -0.51 20.35 -15.15
N HIS A 74 -1.50 21.22 -15.10
CA HIS A 74 -2.68 21.08 -14.26
C HIS A 74 -3.76 20.32 -15.01
N THR A 75 -4.17 19.17 -14.51
CA THR A 75 -5.30 18.40 -15.07
C THR A 75 -6.36 18.15 -14.01
N VAL A 76 -7.62 18.12 -14.42
CA VAL A 76 -8.76 17.94 -13.49
C VAL A 76 -9.34 16.56 -13.69
N GLY A 77 -9.06 15.68 -12.76
CA GLY A 77 -9.61 14.33 -12.76
C GLY A 77 -11.10 14.31 -12.39
N PRO A 78 -11.83 13.23 -12.73
CA PRO A 78 -13.22 13.04 -12.32
C PRO A 78 -13.32 12.66 -10.84
N ILE A 79 -14.43 13.05 -10.21
CA ILE A 79 -14.88 12.48 -8.94
C ILE A 79 -15.54 11.15 -9.26
N TRP A 80 -15.21 10.10 -8.47
CA TRP A 80 -15.80 8.78 -8.66
C TRP A 80 -17.23 8.72 -8.09
N HIS A 81 -18.18 8.32 -8.91
CA HIS A 81 -19.58 8.11 -8.59
C HIS A 81 -20.06 6.69 -8.97
N GLY A 82 -19.15 5.72 -9.03
CA GLY A 82 -19.50 4.32 -9.34
C GLY A 82 -19.26 3.91 -10.80
N GLY A 83 -18.66 4.76 -11.64
CA GLY A 83 -18.25 4.41 -13.01
C GLY A 83 -19.32 4.59 -14.09
N ASN A 84 -20.43 5.27 -13.76
CA ASN A 84 -21.57 5.44 -14.68
C ASN A 84 -21.65 6.86 -15.32
N ASN A 85 -20.66 7.73 -15.05
CA ASN A 85 -20.65 9.12 -15.54
C ASN A 85 -19.38 9.42 -16.37
N ASP A 86 -18.98 8.46 -17.21
CA ASP A 86 -17.80 8.56 -18.07
C ASP A 86 -16.47 8.77 -17.30
N GLU A 87 -16.42 8.48 -15.99
CA GLU A 87 -15.25 8.76 -15.16
C GLU A 87 -13.99 8.07 -15.70
N ARG A 88 -14.12 6.85 -16.25
CA ARG A 88 -12.99 6.13 -16.85
C ARG A 88 -12.45 6.85 -18.07
N ALA A 89 -13.34 7.31 -18.97
CA ALA A 89 -12.96 8.06 -20.17
C ALA A 89 -12.37 9.42 -19.80
N LEU A 90 -12.93 10.11 -18.80
CA LEU A 90 -12.42 11.39 -18.31
C LEU A 90 -11.05 11.24 -17.66
N LEU A 91 -10.80 10.18 -16.89
CA LEU A 91 -9.48 9.92 -16.31
C LEU A 91 -8.46 9.60 -17.40
N PHE A 92 -8.81 8.78 -18.38
CA PHE A 92 -7.97 8.51 -19.55
C PHE A 92 -7.59 9.81 -20.28
N ALA A 93 -8.58 10.69 -20.49
CA ALA A 93 -8.38 11.99 -21.14
C ALA A 93 -7.42 12.91 -20.35
N CYS A 94 -7.41 12.86 -19.01
CA CYS A 94 -6.45 13.61 -18.20
C CYS A 94 -5.00 13.31 -18.57
N TYR A 95 -4.65 12.02 -18.67
CA TYR A 95 -3.30 11.59 -19.06
C TYR A 95 -2.99 11.96 -20.50
N GLN A 96 -3.91 11.69 -21.42
CA GLN A 96 -3.75 12.00 -22.85
C GLN A 96 -3.55 13.50 -23.09
N ASN A 97 -4.41 14.34 -22.51
CA ASN A 97 -4.33 15.79 -22.71
C ASN A 97 -3.09 16.39 -22.02
N SER A 98 -2.65 15.83 -20.89
CA SER A 98 -1.40 16.24 -20.27
C SER A 98 -0.19 15.92 -21.14
N LEU A 99 -0.14 14.73 -21.74
CA LEU A 99 0.95 14.31 -22.62
C LEU A 99 0.95 15.09 -23.94
N LYS A 100 -0.23 15.35 -24.55
CA LYS A 100 -0.37 16.22 -25.71
C LYS A 100 0.19 17.62 -25.44
N LEU A 101 -0.17 18.17 -24.27
CA LEU A 101 0.31 19.49 -23.88
C LEU A 101 1.81 19.50 -23.60
N ALA A 102 2.35 18.42 -23.03
CA ALA A 102 3.78 18.24 -22.84
C ALA A 102 4.53 18.21 -24.18
N ALA A 103 4.08 17.40 -25.15
CA ALA A 103 4.69 17.31 -26.48
C ALA A 103 4.66 18.66 -27.21
N GLN A 104 3.55 19.40 -27.15
CA GLN A 104 3.41 20.74 -27.75
C GLN A 104 4.37 21.78 -27.16
N ASN A 105 4.86 21.54 -25.91
CA ASN A 105 5.81 22.43 -25.23
C ASN A 105 7.24 21.86 -25.17
N ASN A 106 7.56 20.86 -26.00
CA ASN A 106 8.87 20.19 -26.05
C ASN A 106 9.33 19.60 -24.70
N ILE A 107 8.39 19.21 -23.86
CA ILE A 107 8.64 18.51 -22.60
C ILE A 107 8.92 17.05 -22.90
N ARG A 108 10.10 16.57 -22.54
CA ARG A 108 10.58 15.22 -22.83
C ARG A 108 10.42 14.26 -21.65
N ARG A 109 10.49 14.78 -20.41
CA ARG A 109 10.43 14.01 -19.18
C ARG A 109 9.34 14.57 -18.27
N ILE A 110 8.34 13.75 -17.97
CA ILE A 110 7.15 14.17 -17.23
C ILE A 110 6.86 13.22 -16.08
N ALA A 111 6.48 13.78 -14.91
CA ALA A 111 6.04 13.01 -13.77
C ALA A 111 4.55 13.21 -13.48
N PHE A 112 3.85 12.12 -13.20
CA PHE A 112 2.42 12.09 -12.86
C PHE A 112 2.20 11.60 -11.42
N PRO A 113 1.27 12.21 -10.67
CA PRO A 113 0.71 11.59 -9.48
C PRO A 113 -0.36 10.56 -9.88
N SER A 114 -0.89 9.82 -8.90
CA SER A 114 -2.12 9.05 -9.10
C SER A 114 -3.32 10.00 -9.13
N ILE A 115 -3.86 10.27 -10.32
CA ILE A 115 -4.94 11.24 -10.52
C ILE A 115 -6.27 10.66 -10.00
N SER A 116 -7.06 11.47 -9.28
CA SER A 116 -8.38 11.16 -8.73
C SER A 116 -8.45 10.12 -7.60
N THR A 117 -7.34 9.46 -7.20
CA THR A 117 -7.36 8.37 -6.21
C THR A 117 -7.38 8.82 -4.76
N GLY A 118 -7.18 10.11 -4.49
CA GLY A 118 -7.30 10.71 -3.16
C GLY A 118 -8.74 11.13 -2.85
N ALA A 119 -8.97 12.42 -2.59
CA ALA A 119 -10.28 12.99 -2.23
C ALA A 119 -11.41 12.70 -3.25
N TYR A 120 -11.07 12.40 -4.50
CA TYR A 120 -12.03 12.06 -5.56
C TYR A 120 -12.39 10.57 -5.60
N ARG A 121 -11.77 9.73 -4.74
CA ARG A 121 -12.15 8.33 -4.46
C ARG A 121 -12.22 7.41 -5.68
N PHE A 122 -11.48 7.70 -6.73
CA PHE A 122 -11.37 6.79 -7.87
C PHE A 122 -10.64 5.52 -7.41
N PRO A 123 -11.14 4.28 -7.71
CA PRO A 123 -10.49 3.04 -7.30
C PRO A 123 -9.05 2.96 -7.82
N VAL A 124 -8.08 2.74 -6.91
CA VAL A 124 -6.65 2.88 -7.18
C VAL A 124 -6.18 1.95 -8.30
N TYR A 125 -6.57 0.68 -8.27
CA TYR A 125 -6.15 -0.30 -9.29
C TYR A 125 -6.74 0.04 -10.66
N MET A 126 -8.01 0.41 -10.71
CA MET A 126 -8.66 0.85 -11.95
C MET A 126 -8.02 2.14 -12.50
N ALA A 127 -7.65 3.07 -11.61
CA ALA A 127 -6.95 4.29 -12.00
C ALA A 127 -5.56 3.97 -12.55
N ALA A 128 -4.83 3.03 -11.95
CA ALA A 128 -3.52 2.58 -12.41
C ALA A 128 -3.59 1.94 -13.81
N GLU A 129 -4.55 1.05 -14.04
CA GLU A 129 -4.77 0.44 -15.36
C GLU A 129 -5.07 1.49 -16.43
N ILE A 130 -5.96 2.44 -16.14
CA ILE A 130 -6.32 3.53 -17.05
C ILE A 130 -5.10 4.43 -17.33
N ALA A 131 -4.35 4.79 -16.29
CA ALA A 131 -3.16 5.63 -16.41
C ALA A 131 -2.10 4.98 -17.29
N VAL A 132 -1.75 3.72 -17.03
CA VAL A 132 -0.76 2.97 -17.80
C VAL A 132 -1.22 2.80 -19.25
N LYS A 133 -2.49 2.42 -19.46
CA LYS A 133 -3.07 2.31 -20.81
C LYS A 133 -3.02 3.64 -21.56
N ALA A 134 -3.43 4.74 -20.93
CA ALA A 134 -3.41 6.06 -21.56
C ALA A 134 -2.00 6.49 -21.97
N VAL A 135 -1.01 6.33 -21.07
CA VAL A 135 0.38 6.68 -21.34
C VAL A 135 0.94 5.82 -22.48
N ARG A 136 0.71 4.51 -22.47
CA ARG A 136 1.19 3.61 -23.54
C ARG A 136 0.57 3.92 -24.88
N THR A 137 -0.75 4.16 -24.91
CA THR A 137 -1.44 4.56 -26.15
C THR A 137 -0.79 5.82 -26.73
N PHE A 138 -0.57 6.84 -25.90
CA PHE A 138 0.07 8.07 -26.36
C PHE A 138 1.48 7.83 -26.90
N LEU A 139 2.32 7.10 -26.17
CA LEU A 139 3.71 6.83 -26.58
C LEU A 139 3.81 5.98 -27.85
N ASN A 140 2.85 5.11 -28.11
CA ASN A 140 2.78 4.33 -29.36
C ASN A 140 2.41 5.20 -30.56
N GLU A 141 1.50 6.15 -30.38
CA GLU A 141 1.02 7.07 -31.42
C GLU A 141 2.01 8.23 -31.67
N HIS A 142 2.79 8.62 -30.64
CA HIS A 142 3.69 9.76 -30.61
C HIS A 142 5.12 9.35 -30.27
N GLN A 143 5.68 8.46 -31.08
CA GLN A 143 7.06 7.98 -30.90
C GLN A 143 8.03 9.17 -30.95
N ASN A 144 8.94 9.24 -29.97
CA ASN A 144 9.95 10.29 -29.81
C ASN A 144 9.47 11.67 -29.30
N ASP A 145 8.21 11.87 -28.94
CA ASP A 145 7.77 13.13 -28.33
C ASP A 145 8.11 13.18 -26.83
N ILE A 146 8.03 12.06 -26.13
CA ILE A 146 8.31 11.93 -24.70
C ILE A 146 9.33 10.81 -24.47
N ASP A 147 10.43 11.12 -23.77
CA ASP A 147 11.48 10.15 -23.46
C ASP A 147 11.17 9.34 -22.20
N GLU A 148 10.60 10.00 -21.19
CA GLU A 148 10.37 9.39 -19.90
C GLU A 148 9.05 9.86 -19.25
N VAL A 149 8.27 8.88 -18.79
CA VAL A 149 7.09 9.10 -17.93
C VAL A 149 7.33 8.40 -16.58
N VAL A 150 7.22 9.15 -15.50
CA VAL A 150 7.37 8.62 -14.13
C VAL A 150 6.06 8.78 -13.36
N PHE A 151 5.47 7.68 -12.91
CA PHE A 151 4.39 7.74 -11.94
C PHE A 151 4.99 7.88 -10.54
N VAL A 152 4.81 9.03 -9.90
CA VAL A 152 5.30 9.32 -8.55
C VAL A 152 4.17 9.13 -7.57
N LEU A 153 4.29 8.13 -6.73
CA LEU A 153 3.22 7.60 -5.91
C LEU A 153 3.57 7.81 -4.43
N PHE A 154 2.62 8.34 -3.69
CA PHE A 154 2.88 8.80 -2.33
C PHE A 154 2.96 7.66 -1.31
N ASP A 155 2.26 6.55 -1.56
CA ASP A 155 2.20 5.38 -0.68
C ASP A 155 2.50 4.07 -1.42
N SER A 156 2.85 3.03 -0.65
CA SER A 156 3.25 1.73 -1.19
C SER A 156 2.10 0.96 -1.84
N HIS A 157 0.86 1.13 -1.35
CA HIS A 157 -0.32 0.47 -1.91
C HIS A 157 -0.61 1.00 -3.32
N THR A 158 -0.62 2.33 -3.48
CA THR A 158 -0.79 2.96 -4.80
C THR A 158 0.35 2.57 -5.74
N LYS A 159 1.61 2.55 -5.23
CA LYS A 159 2.76 2.11 -6.03
C LYS A 159 2.61 0.67 -6.52
N PHE A 160 2.19 -0.24 -5.65
CA PHE A 160 1.96 -1.63 -6.02
C PHE A 160 0.93 -1.77 -7.15
N ALA A 161 -0.20 -1.02 -7.07
CA ALA A 161 -1.21 -1.03 -8.12
C ALA A 161 -0.66 -0.61 -9.49
N TYR A 162 0.17 0.45 -9.53
CA TYR A 162 0.81 0.91 -10.77
C TYR A 162 1.88 -0.07 -11.28
N ASP A 163 2.65 -0.68 -10.39
CA ASP A 163 3.62 -1.72 -10.76
C ASP A 163 2.94 -2.95 -11.38
N GLN A 164 1.79 -3.37 -10.83
CA GLN A 164 0.99 -4.45 -11.40
C GLN A 164 0.43 -4.06 -12.77
N ALA A 165 -0.17 -2.88 -12.90
CA ALA A 165 -0.70 -2.40 -14.17
C ALA A 165 0.39 -2.33 -15.27
N LEU A 166 1.63 -1.97 -14.92
CA LEU A 166 2.77 -2.00 -15.85
C LEU A 166 3.19 -3.42 -16.22
N LYS A 167 3.22 -4.35 -15.25
CA LYS A 167 3.53 -5.77 -15.50
C LYS A 167 2.49 -6.39 -16.43
N ASP A 168 1.21 -6.15 -16.17
CA ASP A 168 0.10 -6.72 -16.94
C ASP A 168 0.06 -6.14 -18.36
N ALA A 169 0.23 -4.84 -18.51
CA ALA A 169 0.34 -4.20 -19.81
C ALA A 169 1.55 -4.71 -20.65
N ASN A 170 2.64 -5.11 -20.00
CA ASN A 170 3.78 -5.75 -20.70
C ASN A 170 3.45 -7.19 -21.13
N LYS A 171 2.63 -7.91 -20.37
CA LYS A 171 2.14 -9.24 -20.75
C LYS A 171 1.18 -9.17 -21.95
N GLU A 172 0.26 -8.20 -21.98
CA GLU A 172 -0.66 -7.99 -23.13
C GLU A 172 0.12 -7.75 -24.42
N SER A 173 1.22 -6.99 -24.39
CA SER A 173 2.06 -6.80 -25.56
C SER A 173 2.83 -8.06 -26.00
N LEU A 174 3.08 -8.98 -25.07
CA LEU A 174 3.62 -10.33 -25.35
C LEU A 174 2.52 -11.29 -25.80
N SER A 175 1.29 -11.17 -25.26
CA SER A 175 0.16 -12.02 -25.67
C SER A 175 -0.32 -11.72 -27.07
N ASP A 176 -0.25 -10.47 -27.54
CA ASP A 176 -0.50 -10.12 -28.95
C ASP A 176 0.54 -10.77 -29.89
N LEU A 177 1.76 -11.01 -29.40
CA LEU A 177 2.81 -11.78 -30.10
C LEU A 177 2.66 -13.29 -29.91
N VAL A 178 2.10 -13.73 -28.78
CA VAL A 178 1.95 -15.14 -28.35
C VAL A 178 0.55 -15.68 -28.65
N SER A 179 -0.45 -14.84 -28.99
CA SER A 179 -1.79 -15.30 -29.43
C SER A 179 -1.75 -16.16 -30.70
N LYS A 180 -0.56 -16.39 -31.26
CA LYS A 180 -0.26 -17.42 -32.27
C LYS A 180 0.09 -18.79 -31.68
N TYR A 181 0.29 -18.88 -30.35
CA TYR A 181 0.61 -20.14 -29.67
C TYR A 181 -0.24 -20.21 -28.42
N ASP A 182 -1.19 -21.14 -28.39
CA ASP A 182 -2.07 -21.45 -27.25
C ASP A 182 -1.25 -21.72 -25.98
N VAL A 183 -1.04 -20.67 -25.16
CA VAL A 183 -0.58 -20.79 -23.79
C VAL A 183 -1.73 -20.35 -22.90
N GLU A 184 -2.42 -21.30 -22.28
CA GLU A 184 -3.33 -21.02 -21.18
C GLU A 184 -2.54 -20.28 -20.09
N GLU A 185 -2.90 -19.01 -19.79
CA GLU A 185 -2.35 -18.29 -18.65
C GLU A 185 -2.65 -19.10 -17.39
N ASP A 186 -1.62 -19.42 -16.61
CA ASP A 186 -1.74 -20.05 -15.29
C ASP A 186 -2.46 -19.07 -14.32
N MET A 187 -3.79 -19.13 -14.34
CA MET A 187 -4.64 -18.40 -13.40
C MET A 187 -5.10 -19.33 -12.28
N VAL A 188 -4.83 -18.95 -11.05
CA VAL A 188 -5.40 -19.60 -9.87
C VAL A 188 -6.69 -18.89 -9.49
N LYS A 189 -7.83 -19.54 -9.77
CA LYS A 189 -9.14 -19.07 -9.30
C LYS A 189 -9.27 -19.29 -7.80
N ILE A 190 -9.71 -18.26 -7.08
CA ILE A 190 -10.05 -18.36 -5.65
C ILE A 190 -11.36 -19.16 -5.55
N GLY A 191 -11.33 -20.23 -4.75
CA GLY A 191 -12.50 -21.10 -4.55
C GLY A 191 -13.67 -20.33 -3.94
N ALA A 192 -14.84 -20.43 -4.56
CA ALA A 192 -16.07 -19.82 -4.07
C ALA A 192 -16.77 -20.69 -3.04
N GLU A 193 -16.65 -22.02 -3.16
CA GLU A 193 -17.34 -23.00 -2.36
C GLU A 193 -16.41 -23.70 -1.36
N LYS A 194 -16.96 -24.15 -0.23
CA LYS A 194 -16.18 -24.74 0.87
C LYS A 194 -15.47 -26.04 0.48
N GLU A 195 -15.96 -26.72 -0.50
CA GLU A 195 -15.43 -27.97 -1.04
C GLU A 195 -14.25 -27.76 -2.01
N ASP A 196 -14.00 -26.51 -2.45
CA ASP A 196 -12.88 -26.19 -3.32
C ASP A 196 -11.56 -26.16 -2.52
N ASP A 197 -10.55 -26.88 -2.99
CA ASP A 197 -9.20 -26.91 -2.38
C ASP A 197 -8.55 -25.53 -2.25
N ARG A 198 -9.02 -24.53 -3.00
CA ARG A 198 -8.57 -23.14 -2.99
C ARG A 198 -9.48 -22.21 -2.19
N TYR A 199 -10.48 -22.74 -1.49
CA TYR A 199 -11.39 -21.96 -0.66
C TYR A 199 -10.65 -21.18 0.45
N PHE A 200 -9.49 -21.65 0.90
CA PHE A 200 -8.68 -20.96 1.92
C PHE A 200 -8.23 -19.53 1.51
N PHE A 201 -8.28 -19.19 0.23
CA PHE A 201 -8.08 -17.81 -0.23
C PHE A 201 -9.29 -16.91 0.02
N ASN A 202 -10.49 -17.47 0.15
CA ASN A 202 -11.73 -16.71 0.30
C ASN A 202 -11.75 -15.95 1.64
N ASN A 203 -12.37 -14.77 1.65
CA ASN A 203 -12.55 -13.97 2.86
C ASN A 203 -13.42 -14.66 3.91
N ALA A 204 -14.35 -15.53 3.49
CA ALA A 204 -15.21 -16.31 4.36
C ALA A 204 -14.54 -17.57 4.92
N TYR A 205 -13.30 -17.90 4.48
CA TYR A 205 -12.58 -19.06 5.01
C TYR A 205 -12.31 -18.90 6.51
N PRO A 206 -12.67 -19.90 7.34
CA PRO A 206 -12.39 -19.85 8.77
C PRO A 206 -10.89 -19.84 9.02
N ALA A 207 -10.38 -18.72 9.47
CA ALA A 207 -8.98 -18.53 9.83
C ALA A 207 -8.92 -17.46 10.91
N HIS A 208 -8.84 -17.90 12.15
CA HIS A 208 -8.80 -17.04 13.31
C HIS A 208 -7.58 -16.08 13.24
N PHE A 209 -7.81 -14.80 13.51
CA PHE A 209 -6.78 -13.79 13.67
C PHE A 209 -7.24 -12.68 14.63
N VAL A 210 -6.27 -11.97 15.20
CA VAL A 210 -6.50 -10.79 16.04
C VAL A 210 -6.08 -9.55 15.28
N LEU A 211 -6.93 -8.52 15.29
CA LEU A 211 -6.65 -7.25 14.65
C LEU A 211 -7.26 -6.12 15.48
N ASP A 212 -6.47 -5.09 15.77
CA ASP A 212 -6.86 -3.96 16.63
C ASP A 212 -7.38 -4.41 18.00
N GLY A 213 -6.77 -5.47 18.59
CA GLY A 213 -7.18 -6.03 19.90
C GLY A 213 -8.46 -6.88 19.87
N LEU A 214 -9.15 -7.00 18.74
CA LEU A 214 -10.35 -7.82 18.58
C LEU A 214 -10.06 -9.10 17.79
N SER A 215 -10.80 -10.15 18.13
CA SER A 215 -10.66 -11.48 17.53
C SER A 215 -11.72 -11.71 16.47
N TYR A 216 -11.32 -12.22 15.33
CA TYR A 216 -12.19 -12.53 14.20
C TYR A 216 -11.97 -13.95 13.70
N GLU A 217 -13.06 -14.63 13.34
CA GLU A 217 -13.00 -15.99 12.78
C GLU A 217 -12.76 -16.00 11.27
N SER A 218 -12.96 -14.86 10.59
CA SER A 218 -12.72 -14.71 9.15
C SER A 218 -12.56 -13.24 8.75
N VAL A 219 -11.93 -13.01 7.58
CA VAL A 219 -11.84 -11.67 6.99
C VAL A 219 -13.23 -11.09 6.67
N ALA A 220 -14.18 -11.95 6.27
CA ALA A 220 -15.55 -11.52 5.99
C ALA A 220 -16.26 -10.97 7.25
N GLU A 221 -15.99 -11.56 8.43
CA GLU A 221 -16.50 -11.06 9.70
C GLU A 221 -15.93 -9.68 10.03
N TYR A 222 -14.61 -9.51 9.93
CA TYR A 222 -13.96 -8.21 10.12
C TYR A 222 -14.55 -7.14 9.18
N LEU A 223 -14.62 -7.41 7.88
CA LEU A 223 -15.16 -6.48 6.91
C LEU A 223 -16.63 -6.11 7.18
N LYS A 224 -17.41 -7.02 7.77
CA LYS A 224 -18.78 -6.75 8.21
C LYS A 224 -18.83 -5.85 9.44
N ALA A 225 -17.91 -6.03 10.39
CA ALA A 225 -17.84 -5.22 11.61
C ALA A 225 -17.42 -3.77 11.31
N GLU A 226 -16.46 -3.57 10.38
CA GLU A 226 -15.95 -2.26 9.99
C GLU A 226 -16.87 -1.49 9.01
N ARG A 227 -17.95 -2.10 8.51
CA ARG A 227 -18.90 -1.43 7.63
C ARG A 227 -19.71 -0.39 8.40
N THR A 228 -19.38 0.87 8.21
CA THR A 228 -20.25 2.00 8.60
C THR A 228 -21.24 2.32 7.47
N ASP A 229 -22.50 2.48 7.82
CA ASP A 229 -23.67 2.41 6.93
C ASP A 229 -23.83 3.48 5.84
N ASN A 230 -22.85 4.32 5.49
CA ASN A 230 -23.23 5.52 4.72
C ASN A 230 -22.45 5.92 3.48
N LEU A 231 -21.54 5.23 2.97
CA LEU A 231 -21.04 5.38 1.57
C LEU A 231 -19.97 4.32 1.35
N PHE A 232 -20.20 3.44 0.41
CA PHE A 232 -19.18 2.48 0.00
C PHE A 232 -18.03 3.24 -0.66
N ASP A 233 -16.96 3.49 0.12
CA ASP A 233 -15.69 3.95 -0.40
C ASP A 233 -14.87 2.73 -0.81
N TYR A 234 -14.67 2.56 -2.11
CA TYR A 234 -13.96 1.42 -2.67
C TYR A 234 -12.49 1.38 -2.22
N ASN A 235 -11.83 2.52 -2.13
CA ASN A 235 -10.44 2.59 -1.66
C ASN A 235 -10.32 2.25 -0.17
N GLU A 236 -11.29 2.64 0.63
CA GLU A 236 -11.34 2.25 2.05
C GLU A 236 -11.59 0.75 2.20
N TYR A 237 -12.50 0.19 1.42
CA TYR A 237 -12.73 -1.25 1.38
C TYR A 237 -11.45 -2.03 1.00
N GLU A 238 -10.70 -1.60 -0.01
CA GLU A 238 -9.44 -2.24 -0.38
C GLU A 238 -8.40 -2.18 0.75
N LYS A 239 -8.30 -1.07 1.47
CA LYS A 239 -7.42 -0.95 2.65
C LYS A 239 -7.82 -1.90 3.77
N LEU A 240 -9.11 -1.96 4.10
CA LEU A 240 -9.63 -2.88 5.10
C LEU A 240 -9.40 -4.34 4.68
N LEU A 241 -9.62 -4.67 3.41
CA LEU A 241 -9.37 -5.98 2.84
C LEU A 241 -7.89 -6.38 2.95
N LEU A 242 -6.98 -5.46 2.63
CA LEU A 242 -5.54 -5.67 2.73
C LEU A 242 -5.11 -5.86 4.19
N LYS A 243 -5.58 -5.00 5.09
CA LYS A 243 -5.27 -5.03 6.52
C LYS A 243 -5.69 -6.38 7.14
N ALA A 244 -6.91 -6.82 6.91
CA ALA A 244 -7.44 -8.06 7.46
C ALA A 244 -6.75 -9.31 6.88
N ASN A 245 -6.52 -9.35 5.57
CA ASN A 245 -5.80 -10.46 4.96
C ASN A 245 -4.33 -10.50 5.39
N MET A 246 -3.66 -9.36 5.55
CA MET A 246 -2.31 -9.32 6.15
C MET A 246 -2.31 -9.97 7.53
N ALA A 247 -3.24 -9.61 8.42
CA ALA A 247 -3.36 -10.22 9.75
C ALA A 247 -3.62 -11.73 9.66
N LYS A 248 -4.57 -12.15 8.80
CA LYS A 248 -4.87 -13.58 8.55
C LYS A 248 -3.62 -14.36 8.17
N TYR A 249 -2.88 -13.92 7.16
CA TYR A 249 -1.72 -14.68 6.65
C TYR A 249 -0.47 -14.55 7.53
N THR A 250 -0.32 -13.44 8.27
CA THR A 250 0.76 -13.29 9.26
C THR A 250 0.59 -14.26 10.40
N GLN A 251 -0.63 -14.39 10.93
CA GLN A 251 -0.95 -15.22 12.11
C GLN A 251 -1.23 -16.69 11.77
N ASN A 252 -1.36 -17.04 10.48
CA ASN A 252 -1.59 -18.40 10.01
C ASN A 252 -0.48 -18.88 9.04
N PRO A 253 0.68 -19.35 9.58
CA PRO A 253 1.85 -19.74 8.76
C PRO A 253 1.55 -20.79 7.70
N ALA A 254 0.66 -21.73 7.96
CA ALA A 254 0.24 -22.75 6.99
C ALA A 254 -0.48 -22.14 5.78
N LEU A 255 -1.38 -21.16 6.01
CA LEU A 255 -2.06 -20.43 4.94
C LEU A 255 -1.08 -19.54 4.17
N ARG A 256 -0.15 -18.88 4.87
CA ARG A 256 0.94 -18.10 4.25
C ARG A 256 1.77 -18.97 3.31
N GLY A 257 2.16 -20.18 3.76
CA GLY A 257 2.88 -21.14 2.92
C GLY A 257 2.13 -21.50 1.63
N LYS A 258 0.81 -21.72 1.73
CA LYS A 258 -0.04 -21.99 0.57
C LYS A 258 -0.13 -20.79 -0.39
N LEU A 259 -0.20 -19.56 0.15
CA LEU A 259 -0.19 -18.34 -0.67
C LEU A 259 1.14 -18.17 -1.41
N LEU A 260 2.26 -18.39 -0.73
CA LEU A 260 3.60 -18.32 -1.34
C LEU A 260 3.81 -19.40 -2.40
N ALA A 261 3.24 -20.60 -2.22
CA ALA A 261 3.32 -21.71 -3.16
C ALA A 261 2.62 -21.44 -4.51
N THR A 262 1.76 -20.41 -4.59
CA THR A 262 1.17 -20.01 -5.87
C THR A 262 2.17 -19.38 -6.85
N GLY A 263 3.41 -19.16 -6.43
CA GLY A 263 4.47 -18.62 -7.30
C GLY A 263 4.09 -17.24 -7.86
N ASP A 264 4.26 -17.06 -9.18
CA ASP A 264 3.91 -15.81 -9.88
C ASP A 264 2.56 -15.87 -10.58
N THR A 265 1.78 -16.92 -10.33
CA THR A 265 0.47 -17.07 -10.95
C THR A 265 -0.47 -15.92 -10.61
N THR A 266 -1.34 -15.56 -11.54
CA THR A 266 -2.39 -14.55 -11.33
C THR A 266 -3.47 -15.13 -10.41
N LEU A 267 -3.78 -14.42 -9.31
CA LEU A 267 -4.84 -14.80 -8.38
C LEU A 267 -6.15 -14.09 -8.78
N CYS A 268 -7.20 -14.86 -9.06
CA CYS A 268 -8.50 -14.33 -9.45
C CYS A 268 -9.54 -14.61 -8.37
N GLY A 269 -10.12 -13.55 -7.77
CA GLY A 269 -11.15 -13.64 -6.75
C GLY A 269 -12.54 -13.57 -7.33
N GLY A 270 -13.31 -14.66 -7.23
CA GLY A 270 -14.76 -14.72 -7.43
C GLY A 270 -15.28 -14.05 -8.71
N ASP A 271 -16.60 -13.76 -8.70
CA ASP A 271 -17.31 -13.12 -9.81
C ASP A 271 -17.18 -11.58 -9.84
N SER A 272 -16.34 -10.98 -9.01
CA SER A 272 -16.19 -9.53 -9.00
C SER A 272 -15.39 -9.06 -10.21
N LYS A 273 -16.00 -8.19 -11.03
CA LYS A 273 -15.37 -7.62 -12.23
C LYS A 273 -14.07 -6.86 -11.98
N ASP A 274 -13.76 -6.57 -10.72
CA ASP A 274 -12.59 -5.77 -10.31
C ASP A 274 -11.45 -6.57 -9.65
N ASN A 275 -11.66 -7.88 -9.40
CA ASN A 275 -10.68 -8.79 -8.79
C ASN A 275 -9.95 -8.25 -7.54
N ALA A 276 -10.63 -7.45 -6.69
CA ALA A 276 -10.01 -6.81 -5.52
C ALA A 276 -9.29 -7.80 -4.59
N LEU A 277 -9.92 -8.95 -4.32
CA LEU A 277 -9.32 -9.98 -3.47
C LEU A 277 -8.06 -10.59 -4.09
N GLY A 278 -8.08 -10.90 -5.38
CA GLY A 278 -6.91 -11.45 -6.07
C GLY A 278 -5.72 -10.50 -6.05
N ARG A 279 -5.96 -9.20 -6.29
CA ARG A 279 -4.93 -8.15 -6.19
C ARG A 279 -4.40 -8.01 -4.76
N CYS A 280 -5.27 -7.98 -3.77
CA CYS A 280 -4.91 -7.94 -2.37
C CYS A 280 -3.98 -9.11 -1.98
N LEU A 281 -4.33 -10.33 -2.37
CA LEU A 281 -3.52 -11.52 -2.09
C LEU A 281 -2.17 -11.51 -2.83
N ALA A 282 -2.13 -10.99 -4.06
CA ALA A 282 -0.88 -10.81 -4.80
C ALA A 282 0.06 -9.81 -4.11
N GLU A 283 -0.47 -8.69 -3.59
CA GLU A 283 0.30 -7.71 -2.82
C GLU A 283 0.86 -8.34 -1.53
N ILE A 284 0.05 -9.09 -0.80
CA ILE A 284 0.47 -9.77 0.43
C ILE A 284 1.56 -10.81 0.13
N ARG A 285 1.39 -11.59 -0.92
CA ARG A 285 2.38 -12.56 -1.37
C ARG A 285 3.74 -11.91 -1.66
N GLU A 286 3.73 -10.78 -2.35
CA GLU A 286 4.95 -10.03 -2.66
C GLU A 286 5.62 -9.47 -1.40
N LYS A 287 4.85 -8.93 -0.45
CA LYS A 287 5.39 -8.47 0.84
C LYS A 287 6.09 -9.60 1.59
N PHE A 288 5.46 -10.77 1.72
CA PHE A 288 6.09 -11.91 2.39
C PHE A 288 7.31 -12.46 1.66
N ARG A 289 7.38 -12.38 0.34
CA ARG A 289 8.59 -12.74 -0.41
C ARG A 289 9.75 -11.79 -0.11
N ASN A 290 9.48 -10.49 -0.06
CA ASN A 290 10.50 -9.47 0.18
C ASN A 290 11.01 -9.50 1.63
N GLU A 291 10.18 -9.83 2.61
CA GLU A 291 10.58 -10.04 4.00
C GLU A 291 11.53 -11.27 4.16
N TYR A 292 11.46 -12.25 3.26
CA TYR A 292 12.33 -13.43 3.24
C TYR A 292 13.67 -13.21 2.51
N ILE A 293 13.87 -12.07 1.86
CA ILE A 293 15.12 -11.66 1.23
C ILE A 293 15.85 -10.68 2.15
N GLU A 294 16.09 -11.04 3.42
CA GLU A 294 17.23 -10.49 4.12
C GLU A 294 18.50 -11.19 3.60
N PRO A 295 19.61 -10.45 3.42
CA PRO A 295 20.78 -10.96 2.71
C PRO A 295 21.32 -12.18 3.42
N VAL A 296 21.46 -13.27 2.69
CA VAL A 296 22.36 -14.37 3.06
C VAL A 296 23.76 -13.74 3.18
N VAL A 297 24.12 -13.35 4.38
CA VAL A 297 25.50 -13.05 4.72
C VAL A 297 26.27 -14.34 4.42
N SER A 298 27.07 -14.28 3.40
CA SER A 298 28.00 -15.36 3.06
C SER A 298 28.85 -15.66 4.29
N VAL A 299 28.55 -16.75 4.97
CA VAL A 299 29.41 -17.30 6.01
C VAL A 299 30.61 -17.91 5.28
N SER A 300 31.65 -17.12 5.12
CA SER A 300 32.99 -17.66 4.85
C SER A 300 33.36 -18.58 6.01
N LYS A 301 33.60 -19.85 5.70
CA LYS A 301 34.20 -20.81 6.62
C LYS A 301 35.43 -20.16 7.25
N LYS A 302 35.39 -19.91 8.54
CA LYS A 302 36.54 -19.74 9.39
C LYS A 302 36.56 -20.90 10.37
N GLU A 303 37.72 -21.48 10.40
CA GLU A 303 38.21 -22.59 11.22
C GLU A 303 37.80 -22.41 12.69
N GLU A 304 37.45 -23.51 13.32
CA GLU A 304 37.25 -23.64 14.76
C GLU A 304 38.55 -23.29 15.50
N PRO A 305 38.46 -22.52 16.58
CA PRO A 305 39.46 -22.58 17.64
C PRO A 305 38.93 -23.37 18.83
N GLU A 306 39.81 -24.14 19.37
CA GLU A 306 39.76 -25.04 20.52
C GLU A 306 39.04 -24.43 21.74
N GLN A 307 38.35 -25.31 22.44
CA GLN A 307 37.68 -25.10 23.71
C GLN A 307 38.66 -24.66 24.80
N GLU A 308 38.49 -23.45 25.34
CA GLU A 308 38.89 -23.10 26.70
C GLU A 308 37.63 -23.05 27.56
N GLU A 309 37.52 -24.00 28.48
CA GLU A 309 36.53 -23.96 29.57
C GLU A 309 36.75 -22.74 30.44
N ARG A 310 35.82 -21.78 30.31
CA ARG A 310 35.60 -20.74 31.35
C ARG A 310 34.36 -21.11 32.15
N ALA A 311 34.59 -21.30 33.43
CA ALA A 311 33.55 -21.51 34.45
C ALA A 311 32.50 -20.40 34.38
N GLU A 312 31.23 -20.74 34.08
CA GLU A 312 30.10 -19.85 34.20
C GLU A 312 29.84 -19.58 35.72
N GLU A 313 30.01 -18.30 36.09
CA GLU A 313 29.41 -17.80 37.33
C GLU A 313 27.88 -17.95 37.25
N VAL A 314 27.32 -18.85 38.05
CA VAL A 314 25.89 -19.00 38.24
C VAL A 314 25.37 -17.74 38.91
N GLN A 315 24.83 -16.80 38.11
CA GLN A 315 24.08 -15.66 38.65
C GLN A 315 22.82 -16.18 39.32
N ALA A 316 22.60 -15.73 40.57
CA ALA A 316 21.37 -15.99 41.30
C ALA A 316 20.13 -15.60 40.49
N PRO A 317 19.02 -16.34 40.55
CA PRO A 317 17.81 -16.03 39.78
C PRO A 317 17.35 -14.61 40.11
N LYS A 318 17.21 -13.74 39.11
CA LYS A 318 16.62 -12.41 39.23
C LYS A 318 15.17 -12.55 39.71
N ALA A 319 14.75 -11.71 40.65
CA ALA A 319 13.38 -11.67 41.13
C ALA A 319 12.41 -11.43 39.94
N PRO A 320 11.22 -12.07 39.92
CA PRO A 320 10.26 -11.90 38.84
C PRO A 320 9.75 -10.46 38.79
N VAL A 321 9.48 -9.97 37.56
CA VAL A 321 8.88 -8.66 37.33
C VAL A 321 7.40 -8.73 37.73
N ARG A 322 6.98 -7.81 38.60
CA ARG A 322 5.59 -7.75 39.08
C ARG A 322 4.73 -6.92 38.13
N VAL A 323 3.62 -7.50 37.67
CA VAL A 323 2.69 -6.85 36.72
C VAL A 323 1.28 -6.82 37.29
N CYS A 324 0.69 -5.64 37.42
CA CYS A 324 -0.70 -5.46 37.82
C CYS A 324 -1.51 -4.93 36.62
N ILE A 325 -2.63 -5.56 36.31
CA ILE A 325 -3.52 -5.17 35.20
C ILE A 325 -4.95 -5.07 35.74
N LYS A 326 -5.49 -3.85 35.78
CA LYS A 326 -6.79 -3.55 36.40
C LYS A 326 -7.99 -3.92 35.53
N ASP A 327 -7.84 -3.97 34.18
CA ASP A 327 -8.94 -4.26 33.27
C ASP A 327 -9.05 -5.75 32.91
N SER A 328 -10.29 -6.29 32.90
CA SER A 328 -10.54 -7.71 32.75
C SER A 328 -10.25 -8.28 31.35
N ALA A 329 -10.41 -7.53 30.32
CA ALA A 329 -10.22 -8.00 28.93
C ALA A 329 -8.74 -8.00 28.52
N LEU A 330 -8.02 -6.91 28.78
CA LEU A 330 -6.57 -6.81 28.61
C LEU A 330 -5.79 -7.71 29.56
N SER A 331 -6.31 -7.90 30.78
CA SER A 331 -5.77 -8.84 31.76
C SER A 331 -5.72 -10.28 31.24
N ALA A 332 -6.77 -10.75 30.56
CA ALA A 332 -6.79 -12.09 29.99
C ALA A 332 -5.74 -12.30 28.88
N TYR A 333 -5.54 -11.30 28.01
CA TYR A 333 -4.53 -11.34 26.97
C TYR A 333 -3.10 -11.30 27.51
N ALA A 334 -2.78 -10.33 28.37
CA ALA A 334 -1.45 -10.20 28.97
C ALA A 334 -1.11 -11.39 29.88
N LYS A 335 -2.05 -11.89 30.68
CA LYS A 335 -1.89 -13.11 31.46
C LYS A 335 -1.58 -14.32 30.59
N LYS A 336 -2.22 -14.45 29.42
CA LYS A 336 -1.95 -15.54 28.47
C LYS A 336 -0.57 -15.42 27.82
N GLN A 337 -0.11 -14.23 27.52
CA GLN A 337 1.23 -13.99 26.92
C GLN A 337 2.37 -14.18 27.92
N LEU A 338 2.10 -13.97 29.22
CA LEU A 338 3.09 -14.05 30.28
C LEU A 338 2.97 -15.33 31.10
N ALA A 339 1.91 -16.17 30.92
CA ALA A 339 1.61 -17.33 31.74
C ALA A 339 2.73 -18.41 31.76
N ASP A 340 3.48 -18.52 30.64
CA ASP A 340 4.56 -19.50 30.50
C ASP A 340 5.94 -18.94 30.89
N LYS A 341 6.01 -17.68 31.38
CA LYS A 341 7.25 -16.98 31.69
C LYS A 341 7.40 -16.81 33.17
N THR A 342 8.28 -17.60 33.79
CA THR A 342 8.57 -17.61 35.22
C THR A 342 9.19 -16.34 35.80
N GLU A 343 9.56 -15.40 34.92
CA GLU A 343 10.18 -14.11 35.25
C GLU A 343 9.14 -13.00 35.53
N TYR A 344 7.83 -13.29 35.43
CA TYR A 344 6.74 -12.36 35.73
C TYR A 344 5.79 -12.88 36.78
N GLU A 345 5.39 -12.00 37.71
CA GLU A 345 4.41 -12.28 38.76
C GLU A 345 3.26 -11.25 38.64
N PHE A 346 2.02 -11.75 38.55
CA PHE A 346 0.83 -10.91 38.57
C PHE A 346 0.48 -10.50 39.98
N VAL A 347 0.33 -9.21 40.25
CA VAL A 347 0.01 -8.63 41.53
C VAL A 347 -1.24 -7.74 41.43
N ASP A 348 -2.01 -7.68 42.52
CA ASP A 348 -3.27 -6.93 42.58
C ASP A 348 -3.06 -5.42 42.81
N GLU A 349 -1.87 -4.99 43.28
CA GLU A 349 -1.51 -3.59 43.52
C GLU A 349 -0.14 -3.26 42.91
N LEU A 350 -0.06 -2.11 42.26
CA LEU A 350 1.17 -1.61 41.61
C LEU A 350 2.02 -0.77 42.53
N LYS A 351 3.31 -1.14 42.58
CA LYS A 351 4.39 -0.18 42.80
C LYS A 351 4.98 0.18 41.43
N ALA A 352 5.35 1.45 41.24
CA ALA A 352 5.98 1.91 39.99
C ALA A 352 7.12 0.97 39.56
N LEU A 353 7.11 0.54 38.32
CA LEU A 353 8.18 -0.27 37.73
C LEU A 353 9.46 0.60 37.65
N SER A 354 10.60 0.00 37.88
CA SER A 354 11.89 0.63 37.55
C SER A 354 12.05 0.74 36.03
N ASP A 355 12.90 1.64 35.54
CA ASP A 355 13.16 1.82 34.10
C ASP A 355 13.64 0.53 33.42
N GLU A 356 14.34 -0.35 34.14
CA GLU A 356 14.83 -1.63 33.64
C GLU A 356 13.69 -2.66 33.53
N GLU A 357 12.77 -2.69 34.49
CA GLU A 357 11.57 -3.54 34.46
C GLU A 357 10.59 -3.09 33.35
N ASP A 358 10.43 -1.78 33.16
CA ASP A 358 9.62 -1.17 32.12
C ASP A 358 10.14 -1.55 30.72
N ALA A 359 11.47 -1.45 30.48
CA ALA A 359 12.12 -1.84 29.24
C ALA A 359 11.94 -3.35 28.95
N LYS A 360 12.13 -4.19 29.97
CA LYS A 360 11.99 -5.65 29.85
C LYS A 360 10.54 -6.06 29.56
N LEU A 361 9.55 -5.39 30.15
CA LEU A 361 8.13 -5.60 29.85
C LEU A 361 7.81 -5.27 28.38
N ARG A 362 8.30 -4.12 27.89
CA ARG A 362 8.13 -3.68 26.50
C ARG A 362 8.67 -4.70 25.49
N ASP A 363 9.87 -5.19 25.74
CA ASP A 363 10.53 -6.17 24.86
C ASP A 363 9.80 -7.54 24.86
N THR A 364 9.12 -7.85 25.96
CA THR A 364 8.43 -9.14 26.11
C THR A 364 7.05 -9.17 25.45
N ILE A 365 6.28 -8.08 25.54
CA ILE A 365 4.89 -8.02 25.03
C ILE A 365 4.76 -7.27 23.71
N GLY A 366 5.85 -6.66 23.24
CA GLY A 366 5.88 -5.85 22.02
C GLY A 366 5.43 -4.39 22.25
N ILE A 367 5.89 -3.49 21.39
CA ILE A 367 5.70 -2.03 21.53
C ILE A 367 4.22 -1.63 21.54
N ASP A 368 3.39 -2.26 20.70
CA ASP A 368 1.98 -1.91 20.58
C ASP A 368 1.18 -2.34 21.81
N ALA A 369 1.35 -3.58 22.25
CA ALA A 369 0.70 -4.08 23.47
C ALA A 369 1.22 -3.37 24.74
N TYR A 370 2.49 -2.93 24.77
CA TYR A 370 3.06 -2.17 25.87
C TYR A 370 2.41 -0.79 26.02
N GLY A 371 2.13 -0.08 24.91
CA GLY A 371 1.44 1.21 24.94
C GLY A 371 0.07 1.15 25.61
N GLU A 372 -0.68 0.07 25.34
CA GLU A 372 -1.98 -0.19 25.96
C GLU A 372 -1.85 -0.61 27.43
N VAL A 373 -0.88 -1.45 27.76
CA VAL A 373 -0.64 -1.95 29.13
C VAL A 373 -0.06 -0.85 30.03
N LYS A 374 0.80 0.05 29.51
CA LYS A 374 1.43 1.13 30.29
C LYS A 374 0.41 2.11 30.89
N GLY A 375 -0.67 2.45 30.15
CA GLY A 375 -1.75 3.28 30.67
C GLY A 375 -2.46 2.70 31.89
N PHE A 376 -2.39 1.38 32.07
CA PHE A 376 -2.96 0.65 33.22
C PHE A 376 -1.95 0.34 34.33
N ILE A 377 -0.65 0.43 34.03
CA ILE A 377 0.43 0.12 34.98
C ILE A 377 0.87 1.37 35.78
N THR A 378 0.69 2.59 35.23
CA THR A 378 1.20 3.83 35.82
C THR A 378 0.14 4.65 36.58
N GLU A 379 -1.12 4.23 36.64
CA GLU A 379 -2.18 4.78 37.47
C GLU A 379 -2.51 3.85 38.65
#